data_e2af74c5db69ff9d02d1b766719d60b1
#
_entry.id   e2af74c5db69ff9d02d1b766719d60b1
#
_cell.length_a   1.000
_cell.length_b   1.000
_cell.length_c   1.000
_cell.angle_alpha   90.00
_cell.angle_beta   90.00
_cell.angle_gamma   90.00
#
_symmetry.space_group_name_H-M   'P 1'
#
loop_
_entity.id
_entity.type
_entity.pdbx_description
1 polymer ?
#
loop_
_entity_poly.entity_id
_entity_poly.type
_entity_poly.pdbx_seq_one_letter_code
_entity_poly.pdbx_strand_id
1 'polypeptide(L)'
;MKSVATLITLLITLCPSLTVWADAAESAPVAGGKPFVLIARLHALPNASGEVLRLSEAADEAVKASEPGMLLHTFDQDPSDPLGFVWTEVYANSAALIFHLENPPLQKYLADVSPLLDNFTVELYGEVSSEAVNMLRSTGTPTSHFQSKFGYVRELTP
;
A
#
# COMPACT_ATOMS: atom_id res chain seq x y z
N MET A 1 49.12 17.30 66.86
CA MET A 1 49.52 17.67 65.50
C MET A 1 48.61 16.78 64.60
N LYS A 2 47.50 17.29 64.12
CA LYS A 2 46.52 16.52 63.38
C LYS A 2 46.31 17.19 61.99
N SER A 3 46.74 16.50 60.95
CA SER A 3 46.57 16.92 59.55
C SER A 3 45.17 16.62 59.09
N VAL A 4 44.48 17.63 58.57
CA VAL A 4 43.12 17.49 58.00
C VAL A 4 43.27 17.44 56.50
N ALA A 5 42.99 16.28 55.89
CA ALA A 5 42.92 16.11 54.46
C ALA A 5 41.53 16.51 53.95
N THR A 6 41.51 17.52 53.11
CA THR A 6 40.27 17.99 52.45
C THR A 6 39.99 17.13 51.24
N LEU A 7 38.88 16.41 51.26
CA LEU A 7 38.36 15.60 50.14
C LEU A 7 37.52 16.50 49.21
N ILE A 8 38.00 16.75 48.02
CA ILE A 8 37.23 17.45 46.97
C ILE A 8 36.42 16.40 46.21
N THR A 9 35.13 16.40 46.42
CA THR A 9 34.18 15.56 45.68
C THR A 9 33.84 16.23 44.35
N LEU A 10 34.31 15.68 43.26
CA LEU A 10 33.98 16.13 41.91
C LEU A 10 32.63 15.50 41.51
N LEU A 11 31.58 16.30 41.47
CA LEU A 11 30.27 15.90 40.96
C LEU A 11 30.33 15.92 39.42
N ILE A 12 30.39 14.76 38.81
CA ILE A 12 30.22 14.59 37.36
C ILE A 12 28.72 14.49 37.11
N THR A 13 28.12 15.56 36.64
CA THR A 13 26.73 15.57 36.12
C THR A 13 26.68 14.84 34.78
N LEU A 14 26.21 13.61 34.84
CA LEU A 14 25.89 12.81 33.62
C LEU A 14 24.63 13.36 33.01
N CYS A 15 24.71 14.09 31.90
CA CYS A 15 23.59 14.53 31.11
C CYS A 15 23.18 13.36 30.21
N PRO A 16 21.97 12.77 30.33
CA PRO A 16 21.52 11.76 29.38
C PRO A 16 21.18 12.47 28.07
N SER A 17 21.97 12.24 27.04
CA SER A 17 21.64 12.60 25.67
C SER A 17 20.43 11.79 25.25
N LEU A 18 19.27 12.42 25.24
CA LEU A 18 18.09 11.89 24.56
C LEU A 18 18.39 11.87 23.05
N THR A 19 18.83 10.73 22.55
CA THR A 19 18.80 10.45 21.12
C THR A 19 17.34 10.32 20.71
N VAL A 20 16.79 11.42 20.19
CA VAL A 20 15.52 11.39 19.44
C VAL A 20 15.82 10.57 18.18
N TRP A 21 15.36 9.33 18.18
CA TRP A 21 15.20 8.57 16.95
C TRP A 21 14.06 9.23 16.19
N ALA A 22 14.40 10.14 15.28
CA ALA A 22 13.47 10.52 14.23
C ALA A 22 13.26 9.25 13.41
N ASP A 23 12.11 8.65 13.59
CA ASP A 23 11.58 7.62 12.69
C ASP A 23 11.44 8.32 11.33
N ALA A 24 12.50 8.24 10.53
CA ALA A 24 12.42 8.59 9.14
C ALA A 24 11.52 7.50 8.53
N ALA A 25 10.24 7.83 8.33
CA ALA A 25 9.42 7.10 7.39
C ALA A 25 10.23 7.10 6.08
N GLU A 26 10.92 6.01 5.81
CA GLU A 26 11.68 5.78 4.60
C GLU A 26 10.65 5.76 3.48
N SER A 27 10.48 6.93 2.84
CA SER A 27 9.64 7.05 1.66
C SER A 27 10.18 6.05 0.64
N ALA A 28 9.35 5.06 0.28
CA ALA A 28 9.71 4.07 -0.72
C ALA A 28 10.31 4.78 -1.95
N PRO A 29 11.45 4.31 -2.48
CA PRO A 29 12.13 4.99 -3.57
C PRO A 29 11.20 5.06 -4.77
N VAL A 30 10.85 6.27 -5.19
CA VAL A 30 10.22 6.53 -6.48
C VAL A 30 11.29 6.30 -7.55
N ALA A 31 11.68 5.05 -7.77
CA ALA A 31 12.58 4.65 -8.84
C ALA A 31 11.80 4.70 -10.15
N GLY A 32 12.38 5.36 -11.15
CA GLY A 32 11.78 5.77 -12.40
C GLY A 32 10.83 4.76 -13.05
N GLY A 33 9.71 5.28 -13.54
CA GLY A 33 8.64 4.56 -14.22
C GLY A 33 7.53 5.54 -14.53
N LYS A 34 6.55 5.09 -15.34
CA LYS A 34 5.35 5.90 -15.63
C LYS A 34 4.20 5.43 -14.78
N PRO A 35 3.31 6.33 -14.35
CA PRO A 35 2.05 5.93 -13.75
C PRO A 35 1.26 5.00 -14.67
N PHE A 36 0.56 4.05 -14.05
CA PHE A 36 -0.31 3.11 -14.73
C PHE A 36 -1.55 2.82 -13.89
N VAL A 37 -2.56 2.24 -14.51
CA VAL A 37 -3.85 1.93 -13.89
C VAL A 37 -3.95 0.43 -13.61
N LEU A 38 -4.49 0.09 -12.44
CA LEU A 38 -4.97 -1.23 -12.11
C LEU A 38 -6.48 -1.15 -11.85
N ILE A 39 -7.23 -2.08 -12.40
CA ILE A 39 -8.65 -2.29 -12.10
C ILE A 39 -8.80 -3.67 -11.49
N ALA A 40 -9.26 -3.74 -10.24
CA ALA A 40 -9.63 -4.99 -9.61
C ALA A 40 -11.14 -5.09 -9.50
N ARG A 41 -11.72 -6.13 -10.09
CA ARG A 41 -13.17 -6.39 -10.07
C ARG A 41 -13.48 -7.49 -9.10
N LEU A 42 -14.41 -7.20 -8.18
CA LEU A 42 -14.88 -8.11 -7.14
C LEU A 42 -16.37 -8.37 -7.34
N HIS A 43 -16.79 -9.59 -7.10
CA HIS A 43 -18.20 -9.91 -6.98
C HIS A 43 -18.44 -10.62 -5.64
N ALA A 44 -19.28 -10.02 -4.81
CA ALA A 44 -19.56 -10.52 -3.47
C ALA A 44 -20.56 -11.69 -3.52
N LEU A 45 -20.39 -12.63 -2.61
CA LEU A 45 -21.43 -13.64 -2.36
C LEU A 45 -22.73 -12.99 -1.89
N PRO A 46 -23.90 -13.61 -2.14
CA PRO A 46 -25.16 -13.13 -1.60
C PRO A 46 -25.09 -12.88 -0.09
N ASN A 47 -25.55 -11.71 0.36
CA ASN A 47 -25.52 -11.21 1.75
C ASN A 47 -24.13 -10.83 2.31
N ALA A 48 -23.06 -10.89 1.52
CA ALA A 48 -21.71 -10.53 1.96
C ALA A 48 -21.31 -9.07 1.64
N SER A 49 -22.06 -8.35 0.80
CA SER A 49 -21.71 -7.01 0.32
C SER A 49 -21.44 -6.00 1.44
N GLY A 50 -22.20 -6.04 2.53
CA GLY A 50 -21.98 -5.14 3.67
C GLY A 50 -20.64 -5.38 4.35
N GLU A 51 -20.20 -6.63 4.48
CA GLU A 51 -18.91 -6.96 5.07
C GLU A 51 -17.76 -6.67 4.08
N VAL A 52 -17.95 -6.91 2.79
CA VAL A 52 -17.00 -6.51 1.74
C VAL A 52 -16.77 -5.01 1.78
N LEU A 53 -17.83 -4.19 1.85
CA LEU A 53 -17.71 -2.73 1.98
C LEU A 53 -16.90 -2.32 3.23
N ARG A 54 -17.24 -2.88 4.38
CA ARG A 54 -16.54 -2.58 5.64
C ARG A 54 -15.05 -2.93 5.60
N LEU A 55 -14.70 -4.08 5.04
CA LEU A 55 -13.30 -4.52 4.89
C LEU A 55 -12.55 -3.62 3.90
N SER A 56 -13.22 -3.25 2.80
CA SER A 56 -12.65 -2.38 1.76
C SER A 56 -12.37 -0.97 2.28
N GLU A 57 -13.29 -0.39 3.08
CA GLU A 57 -13.08 0.92 3.72
C GLU A 57 -11.85 0.89 4.66
N ALA A 58 -11.72 -0.15 5.48
CA ALA A 58 -10.57 -0.31 6.36
C ALA A 58 -9.25 -0.51 5.59
N ALA A 59 -9.28 -1.19 4.45
CA ALA A 59 -8.13 -1.35 3.58
C ALA A 59 -7.73 -0.02 2.91
N ASP A 60 -8.70 0.77 2.42
CA ASP A 60 -8.46 2.08 1.84
C ASP A 60 -7.73 3.01 2.80
N GLU A 61 -8.20 3.13 4.04
CA GLU A 61 -7.56 3.95 5.07
C GLU A 61 -6.12 3.49 5.38
N ALA A 62 -5.88 2.16 5.39
CA ALA A 62 -4.55 1.62 5.64
C ALA A 62 -3.58 1.89 4.47
N VAL A 63 -4.04 1.71 3.23
CA VAL A 63 -3.28 2.02 2.01
C VAL A 63 -2.92 3.50 1.98
N LYS A 64 -3.91 4.39 2.17
CA LYS A 64 -3.71 5.84 2.24
C LYS A 64 -2.65 6.25 3.26
N ALA A 65 -2.62 5.60 4.41
CA ALA A 65 -1.66 5.91 5.47
C ALA A 65 -0.23 5.41 5.20
N SER A 66 -0.06 4.35 4.39
CA SER A 66 1.21 3.64 4.26
C SER A 66 1.82 3.62 2.86
N GLU A 67 1.08 4.00 1.82
CA GLU A 67 1.48 3.80 0.42
C GLU A 67 1.54 5.12 -0.39
N PRO A 68 2.58 5.94 -0.22
CA PRO A 68 2.68 7.21 -0.96
C PRO A 68 2.83 7.02 -2.49
N GLY A 69 3.13 5.80 -2.96
CA GLY A 69 3.17 5.46 -4.38
C GLY A 69 1.81 5.12 -4.99
N MET A 70 0.75 5.00 -4.18
CA MET A 70 -0.63 4.91 -4.62
C MET A 70 -1.18 6.32 -4.85
N LEU A 71 -1.39 6.70 -6.10
CA LEU A 71 -1.80 8.06 -6.49
C LEU A 71 -3.32 8.25 -6.53
N LEU A 72 -4.06 7.15 -6.73
CA LEU A 72 -5.51 7.10 -6.67
C LEU A 72 -5.91 5.71 -6.20
N HIS A 73 -6.89 5.65 -5.30
CA HIS A 73 -7.44 4.40 -4.78
C HIS A 73 -8.92 4.65 -4.46
N THR A 74 -9.82 4.12 -5.29
CA THR A 74 -11.27 4.29 -5.10
C THR A 74 -11.96 2.95 -5.18
N PHE A 75 -13.00 2.77 -4.36
CA PHE A 75 -13.84 1.59 -4.34
C PHE A 75 -15.25 1.97 -4.79
N ASP A 76 -15.62 1.48 -5.96
CA ASP A 76 -16.84 1.86 -6.63
C ASP A 76 -17.78 0.66 -6.74
N GLN A 77 -19.10 0.90 -6.64
CA GLN A 77 -20.11 -0.12 -6.85
C GLN A 77 -20.55 -0.16 -8.33
N ASP A 78 -20.71 -1.35 -8.88
CA ASP A 78 -21.28 -1.52 -10.22
C ASP A 78 -22.74 -1.04 -10.20
N PRO A 79 -23.11 -0.05 -11.05
CA PRO A 79 -24.47 0.48 -11.07
C PRO A 79 -25.52 -0.53 -11.57
N SER A 80 -25.10 -1.60 -12.24
CA SER A 80 -25.97 -2.65 -12.78
C SER A 80 -26.01 -3.91 -11.94
N ASP A 81 -25.10 -4.03 -10.96
CA ASP A 81 -24.97 -5.21 -10.11
C ASP A 81 -24.69 -4.82 -8.64
N PRO A 82 -25.64 -5.00 -7.72
CA PRO A 82 -25.47 -4.63 -6.33
C PRO A 82 -24.43 -5.47 -5.56
N LEU A 83 -23.95 -6.58 -6.14
CA LEU A 83 -22.89 -7.42 -5.60
C LEU A 83 -21.55 -7.19 -6.27
N GLY A 84 -21.52 -6.40 -7.36
CA GLY A 84 -20.33 -6.04 -8.10
C GLY A 84 -19.63 -4.80 -7.54
N PHE A 85 -18.30 -4.88 -7.36
CA PHE A 85 -17.47 -3.77 -6.90
C PHE A 85 -16.18 -3.69 -7.71
N VAL A 86 -15.61 -2.49 -7.75
CA VAL A 86 -14.39 -2.20 -8.52
C VAL A 86 -13.45 -1.35 -7.69
N TRP A 87 -12.22 -1.82 -7.50
CA TRP A 87 -11.10 -0.96 -7.15
C TRP A 87 -10.55 -0.32 -8.40
N THR A 88 -10.44 1.00 -8.41
CA THR A 88 -9.69 1.75 -9.42
C THR A 88 -8.46 2.32 -8.75
N GLU A 89 -7.28 1.91 -9.22
CA GLU A 89 -6.00 2.21 -8.61
C GLU A 89 -5.06 2.83 -9.63
N VAL A 90 -4.33 3.88 -9.23
CA VAL A 90 -3.25 4.46 -10.04
C VAL A 90 -1.96 4.39 -9.22
N TYR A 91 -1.00 3.70 -9.76
CA TYR A 91 0.35 3.56 -9.19
C TYR A 91 1.33 4.53 -9.84
N ALA A 92 2.23 5.11 -9.07
CA ALA A 92 3.30 5.96 -9.59
C ALA A 92 4.25 5.20 -10.52
N ASN A 93 4.47 3.91 -10.24
CA ASN A 93 5.34 3.01 -11.00
C ASN A 93 5.20 1.57 -10.53
N SER A 94 5.92 0.64 -11.17
CA SER A 94 5.88 -0.80 -10.83
C SER A 94 6.39 -1.12 -9.42
N ALA A 95 7.32 -0.33 -8.87
CA ALA A 95 7.81 -0.54 -7.51
C ALA A 95 6.71 -0.25 -6.47
N ALA A 96 5.84 0.72 -6.74
CA ALA A 96 4.68 1.01 -5.90
C ALA A 96 3.68 -0.16 -5.88
N LEU A 97 3.45 -0.82 -7.02
CA LEU A 97 2.61 -2.03 -7.06
C LEU A 97 3.27 -3.20 -6.30
N ILE A 98 4.57 -3.41 -6.44
CA ILE A 98 5.30 -4.44 -5.70
C ILE A 98 5.15 -4.18 -4.20
N PHE A 99 5.38 -2.93 -3.76
CA PHE A 99 5.20 -2.53 -2.37
C PHE A 99 3.77 -2.82 -1.86
N HIS A 100 2.75 -2.46 -2.64
CA HIS A 100 1.35 -2.74 -2.31
C HIS A 100 1.10 -4.24 -2.12
N LEU A 101 1.59 -5.07 -3.06
CA LEU A 101 1.42 -6.52 -2.99
C LEU A 101 2.11 -7.17 -1.78
N GLU A 102 3.19 -6.55 -1.26
CA GLU A 102 3.92 -6.99 -0.07
C GLU A 102 3.39 -6.38 1.23
N ASN A 103 2.54 -5.35 1.14
CA ASN A 103 2.08 -4.61 2.31
C ASN A 103 1.16 -5.46 3.21
N PRO A 104 1.47 -5.61 4.50
CA PRO A 104 0.67 -6.42 5.42
C PRO A 104 -0.82 -6.06 5.49
N PRO A 105 -1.25 -4.78 5.46
CA PRO A 105 -2.66 -4.41 5.36
C PRO A 105 -3.38 -5.02 4.16
N LEU A 106 -2.77 -5.01 2.96
CA LEU A 106 -3.35 -5.65 1.78
C LEU A 106 -3.45 -7.15 1.95
N GLN A 107 -2.38 -7.80 2.43
CA GLN A 107 -2.38 -9.25 2.66
C GLN A 107 -3.50 -9.66 3.61
N LYS A 108 -3.70 -8.89 4.68
CA LYS A 108 -4.82 -9.11 5.61
C LYS A 108 -6.17 -8.91 4.92
N TYR A 109 -6.34 -7.83 4.17
CA TYR A 109 -7.58 -7.57 3.43
C TYR A 109 -7.92 -8.73 2.49
N LEU A 110 -6.95 -9.17 1.68
CA LEU A 110 -7.16 -10.27 0.74
C LEU A 110 -7.54 -11.58 1.45
N ALA A 111 -6.93 -11.87 2.60
CA ALA A 111 -7.27 -13.04 3.39
C ALA A 111 -8.71 -12.99 3.94
N ASP A 112 -9.13 -11.81 4.41
CA ASP A 112 -10.45 -11.62 5.02
C ASP A 112 -11.56 -11.52 3.96
N VAL A 113 -11.30 -10.87 2.82
CA VAL A 113 -12.33 -10.64 1.79
C VAL A 113 -12.53 -11.82 0.85
N SER A 114 -11.47 -12.59 0.55
CA SER A 114 -11.56 -13.71 -0.42
C SER A 114 -12.67 -14.72 -0.13
N PRO A 115 -12.94 -15.14 1.12
CA PRO A 115 -14.05 -16.05 1.42
C PRO A 115 -15.44 -15.45 1.18
N LEU A 116 -15.54 -14.15 0.99
CA LEU A 116 -16.78 -13.40 0.76
C LEU A 116 -17.07 -13.14 -0.72
N LEU A 117 -16.18 -13.59 -1.61
CA LEU A 117 -16.26 -13.33 -3.05
C LEU A 117 -16.45 -14.64 -3.82
N ASP A 118 -17.18 -14.60 -4.91
CA ASP A 118 -17.24 -15.67 -5.91
C ASP A 118 -16.48 -15.32 -7.20
N ASN A 119 -16.10 -14.06 -7.38
CA ASN A 119 -15.21 -13.63 -8.45
C ASN A 119 -14.26 -12.52 -7.99
N PHE A 120 -13.00 -12.62 -8.43
CA PHE A 120 -11.98 -11.59 -8.28
C PHE A 120 -11.03 -11.63 -9.46
N THR A 121 -10.93 -10.53 -10.20
CA THR A 121 -10.06 -10.41 -11.38
C THR A 121 -9.32 -9.09 -11.38
N VAL A 122 -8.13 -9.04 -12.02
CA VAL A 122 -7.31 -7.84 -12.13
C VAL A 122 -6.94 -7.55 -13.56
N GLU A 123 -7.03 -6.28 -13.93
CA GLU A 123 -6.62 -5.73 -15.22
C GLU A 123 -5.56 -4.64 -14.99
N LEU A 124 -4.42 -4.75 -15.67
CA LEU A 124 -3.34 -3.76 -15.66
C LEU A 124 -3.32 -3.02 -16.99
N TYR A 125 -3.26 -1.68 -16.95
CA TYR A 125 -3.24 -0.82 -18.15
C TYR A 125 -2.02 0.10 -18.12
N GLY A 126 -1.07 -0.11 -19.00
CA GLY A 126 0.14 0.71 -19.07
C GLY A 126 1.45 -0.09 -19.16
N GLU A 127 2.55 0.61 -18.85
CA GLU A 127 3.88 0.00 -18.81
C GLU A 127 4.16 -0.52 -17.39
N VAL A 128 3.96 -1.82 -17.19
CA VAL A 128 4.20 -2.50 -15.90
C VAL A 128 5.36 -3.49 -16.06
N SER A 129 6.28 -3.53 -15.10
CA SER A 129 7.42 -4.44 -15.14
C SER A 129 6.97 -5.91 -15.12
N SER A 130 7.76 -6.77 -15.78
CA SER A 130 7.49 -8.21 -15.76
C SER A 130 7.52 -8.80 -14.34
N GLU A 131 8.33 -8.22 -13.45
CA GLU A 131 8.39 -8.61 -12.05
C GLU A 131 7.05 -8.38 -11.34
N ALA A 132 6.51 -7.17 -11.41
CA ALA A 132 5.22 -6.83 -10.78
C ALA A 132 4.07 -7.65 -11.36
N VAL A 133 4.03 -7.83 -12.70
CA VAL A 133 3.02 -8.68 -13.35
C VAL A 133 3.12 -10.13 -12.90
N ASN A 134 4.32 -10.67 -12.79
CA ASN A 134 4.53 -12.06 -12.36
C ASN A 134 4.20 -12.24 -10.88
N MET A 135 4.54 -11.27 -10.03
CA MET A 135 4.17 -11.28 -8.60
C MET A 135 2.65 -11.32 -8.44
N LEU A 136 1.92 -10.45 -9.13
CA LEU A 136 0.46 -10.44 -9.09
C LEU A 136 -0.13 -11.78 -9.58
N ARG A 137 0.37 -12.34 -10.69
CA ARG A 137 -0.09 -13.64 -11.19
C ARG A 137 0.22 -14.80 -10.24
N SER A 138 1.30 -14.71 -9.46
CA SER A 138 1.67 -15.74 -8.49
C SER A 138 0.67 -15.86 -7.32
N THR A 139 -0.17 -14.85 -7.11
CA THR A 139 -1.28 -14.93 -6.12
C THR A 139 -2.40 -15.87 -6.56
N GLY A 140 -2.40 -16.30 -7.82
CA GLY A 140 -3.48 -17.10 -8.41
C GLY A 140 -4.67 -16.26 -8.94
N THR A 141 -4.63 -14.93 -8.77
CA THR A 141 -5.68 -14.03 -9.28
C THR A 141 -5.63 -13.95 -10.81
N PRO A 142 -6.73 -14.19 -11.52
CA PRO A 142 -6.82 -13.99 -12.97
C PRO A 142 -6.42 -12.56 -13.33
N THR A 143 -5.32 -12.42 -14.09
CA THR A 143 -4.69 -11.12 -14.37
C THR A 143 -4.49 -10.93 -15.86
N SER A 144 -5.04 -9.83 -16.41
CA SER A 144 -4.83 -9.35 -17.76
C SER A 144 -3.91 -8.14 -17.78
N HIS A 145 -2.94 -8.08 -18.68
CA HIS A 145 -2.05 -6.93 -18.84
C HIS A 145 -2.18 -6.33 -20.24
N PHE A 146 -2.74 -5.12 -20.30
CA PHE A 146 -2.93 -4.34 -21.51
C PHE A 146 -1.79 -3.33 -21.66
N GLN A 147 -0.79 -3.68 -22.44
CA GLN A 147 0.37 -2.82 -22.72
C GLN A 147 -0.04 -1.64 -23.61
N SER A 148 0.33 -0.41 -23.19
CA SER A 148 0.11 0.78 -23.99
C SER A 148 0.80 0.71 -25.35
N LYS A 149 0.09 1.06 -26.39
CA LYS A 149 0.63 1.18 -27.75
C LYS A 149 0.95 2.63 -28.08
N PHE A 150 0.17 3.57 -27.56
CA PHE A 150 0.37 5.02 -27.66
C PHE A 150 -0.43 5.72 -26.55
N GLY A 151 -0.11 6.95 -26.28
CA GLY A 151 -0.75 7.76 -25.25
C GLY A 151 0.28 8.59 -24.49
N TYR A 152 -0.19 9.32 -23.51
CA TYR A 152 0.65 10.08 -22.59
C TYR A 152 0.09 10.03 -21.18
N VAL A 153 0.96 10.18 -20.20
CA VAL A 153 0.60 10.40 -18.79
C VAL A 153 1.17 11.75 -18.39
N ARG A 154 0.34 12.63 -17.83
CA ARG A 154 0.80 13.86 -17.21
C ARG A 154 1.29 13.56 -15.80
N GLU A 155 2.17 14.40 -15.27
CA GLU A 155 2.53 14.30 -13.86
C GLU A 155 1.27 14.49 -13.02
N LEU A 156 0.98 13.48 -12.20
CA LEU A 156 -0.03 13.56 -11.16
C LEU A 156 0.69 14.17 -9.95
N THR A 157 0.64 15.49 -9.83
CA THR A 157 1.14 16.17 -8.63
C THR A 157 0.14 15.99 -7.51
N PRO A 158 0.60 15.59 -6.30
CA PRO A 158 -0.24 15.52 -5.12
C PRO A 158 -0.79 16.87 -4.70
#